data_a3396916f5466c009e3b822c7371140a
#
_entry.id   a3396916f5466c009e3b822c7371140a
#
_cell.length_a   1.000
_cell.length_b   1.000
_cell.length_c   1.000
_cell.angle_alpha   90.00
_cell.angle_beta   90.00
_cell.angle_gamma   90.00
#
_symmetry.space_group_name_H-M   'P 1'
#
loop_
_entity.id
_entity.type
_entity.pdbx_description
1 polymer ?
#
loop_
_entity_poly.entity_id
_entity_poly.type
_entity_poly.pdbx_seq_one_letter_code
_entity_poly.pdbx_strand_id
1 'polypeptide(L)'
;MSFEFNLSGKYFTALGSGALWWAERRLLCVSDLHLGKSERVARRGGAILPPYETHDTLGRLAQNLQDYPVETVVCLGDSFDDVAAGRSLPSSIRDWVAQLQNQREWVWIQGNHDPVPMDMGGMCLPEVSIGPITFRHIAVAGASAEVSGHYHPKASLRLGKHTVSRPAFLIDGNRVIMPAYGTYTGGLRSSSPVLQSLMKADACAILTGFCPTAIPMPR
;
A
#
# COMPACT_ATOMS: atom_id res chain seq x y z
N MET A 1 -14.76 2.46 -8.23
CA MET A 1 -14.66 1.24 -9.06
C MET A 1 -13.53 0.37 -8.57
N SER A 2 -13.57 -0.93 -8.85
CA SER A 2 -12.66 -1.92 -8.27
C SER A 2 -12.46 -3.10 -9.22
N PHE A 3 -11.50 -3.96 -8.93
CA PHE A 3 -11.21 -5.18 -9.69
C PHE A 3 -11.08 -6.37 -8.71
N GLU A 4 -11.88 -7.41 -8.90
CA GLU A 4 -11.83 -8.62 -8.08
C GLU A 4 -10.88 -9.66 -8.67
N PHE A 5 -10.14 -10.35 -7.78
CA PHE A 5 -9.23 -11.43 -8.16
C PHE A 5 -9.13 -12.48 -7.05
N ASN A 6 -8.53 -13.62 -7.38
CA ASN A 6 -8.30 -14.71 -6.43
C ASN A 6 -6.82 -14.82 -6.07
N LEU A 7 -6.53 -14.94 -4.78
CA LEU A 7 -5.22 -15.28 -4.24
C LEU A 7 -5.37 -16.48 -3.32
N SER A 8 -4.76 -17.61 -3.68
CA SER A 8 -4.75 -18.82 -2.84
C SER A 8 -6.15 -19.25 -2.35
N GLY A 9 -7.15 -19.17 -3.23
CA GLY A 9 -8.54 -19.55 -2.94
C GLY A 9 -9.36 -18.49 -2.21
N LYS A 10 -8.82 -17.30 -1.96
CA LYS A 10 -9.50 -16.17 -1.33
C LYS A 10 -9.74 -15.04 -2.33
N TYR A 11 -10.92 -14.42 -2.27
CA TYR A 11 -11.28 -13.31 -3.15
C TYR A 11 -10.92 -11.97 -2.51
N PHE A 12 -10.19 -11.17 -3.26
CA PHE A 12 -9.77 -9.83 -2.92
C PHE A 12 -10.26 -8.83 -3.96
N THR A 13 -10.38 -7.59 -3.54
CA THR A 13 -10.76 -6.47 -4.40
C THR A 13 -9.67 -5.41 -4.39
N ALA A 14 -9.00 -5.21 -5.53
CA ALA A 14 -8.08 -4.10 -5.75
C ALA A 14 -8.89 -2.83 -5.98
N LEU A 15 -8.75 -1.85 -5.11
CA LEU A 15 -9.46 -0.57 -5.19
C LEU A 15 -8.68 0.42 -6.05
N GLY A 16 -9.42 1.27 -6.74
CA GLY A 16 -8.81 2.35 -7.54
C GLY A 16 -7.97 3.32 -6.73
N SER A 17 -8.19 3.41 -5.43
CA SER A 17 -7.39 4.19 -4.48
C SER A 17 -5.99 3.61 -4.23
N GLY A 18 -5.74 2.35 -4.57
CA GLY A 18 -4.54 1.60 -4.22
C GLY A 18 -4.67 0.75 -2.95
N ALA A 19 -5.81 0.77 -2.26
CA ALA A 19 -6.09 -0.12 -1.15
C ALA A 19 -6.56 -1.50 -1.64
N LEU A 20 -6.32 -2.52 -0.83
CA LEU A 20 -6.79 -3.88 -1.05
C LEU A 20 -7.89 -4.22 -0.05
N TRP A 21 -9.04 -4.64 -0.52
CA TRP A 21 -10.18 -5.03 0.31
C TRP A 21 -10.37 -6.55 0.32
N TRP A 22 -10.53 -7.12 1.51
CA TRP A 22 -10.88 -8.53 1.72
C TRP A 22 -12.22 -8.63 2.45
N ALA A 23 -13.29 -8.81 1.69
CA ALA A 23 -14.66 -8.77 2.19
C ALA A 23 -14.96 -9.84 3.25
N GLU A 24 -14.47 -11.09 3.06
CA GLU A 24 -14.66 -12.20 4.01
C GLU A 24 -14.14 -11.88 5.41
N ARG A 25 -13.12 -11.03 5.52
CA ARG A 25 -12.46 -10.65 6.77
C ARG A 25 -12.74 -9.21 7.19
N ARG A 26 -13.56 -8.49 6.43
CA ARG A 26 -13.79 -7.04 6.63
C ARG A 26 -12.48 -6.27 6.83
N LEU A 27 -11.47 -6.67 6.05
CA LEU A 27 -10.11 -6.18 6.16
C LEU A 27 -9.77 -5.26 5.00
N LEU A 28 -9.26 -4.08 5.34
CA LEU A 28 -8.64 -3.15 4.39
C LEU A 28 -7.12 -3.17 4.58
N CYS A 29 -6.39 -3.39 3.50
CA CYS A 29 -4.93 -3.33 3.51
C CYS A 29 -4.46 -2.14 2.66
N VAL A 30 -3.52 -1.37 3.21
CA VAL A 30 -2.80 -0.27 2.52
C VAL A 30 -1.31 -0.45 2.71
N SER A 31 -0.51 0.10 1.81
CA SER A 31 0.95 -0.05 1.84
C SER A 31 1.66 1.28 1.65
N ASP A 32 2.80 1.45 2.30
CA ASP A 32 3.73 2.54 1.99
C ASP A 32 3.04 3.91 2.03
N LEU A 33 2.48 4.28 3.18
CA LEU A 33 1.77 5.55 3.39
C LEU A 33 2.73 6.75 3.37
N HIS A 34 3.97 6.56 3.84
CA HIS A 34 5.02 7.58 3.91
C HIS A 34 4.54 8.92 4.49
N LEU A 35 3.79 8.87 5.60
CA LEU A 35 3.32 10.07 6.30
C LEU A 35 4.51 10.93 6.74
N GLY A 36 4.42 12.24 6.55
CA GLY A 36 5.48 13.19 6.88
C GLY A 36 6.59 13.31 5.83
N LYS A 37 6.32 12.88 4.59
CA LYS A 37 7.32 12.90 3.51
C LYS A 37 7.81 14.31 3.17
N SER A 38 6.94 15.29 3.08
CA SER A 38 7.32 16.69 2.79
C SER A 38 8.23 17.25 3.88
N GLU A 39 7.97 16.95 5.15
CA GLU A 39 8.83 17.33 6.28
C GLU A 39 10.23 16.71 6.15
N ARG A 40 10.31 15.40 5.92
CA ARG A 40 11.60 14.72 5.77
C ARG A 40 12.41 15.27 4.59
N VAL A 41 11.78 15.49 3.44
CA VAL A 41 12.45 16.04 2.26
C VAL A 41 13.00 17.44 2.55
N ALA A 42 12.20 18.31 3.17
CA ALA A 42 12.62 19.66 3.59
C ALA A 42 13.78 19.59 4.59
N ARG A 43 13.67 18.77 5.64
CA ARG A 43 14.70 18.56 6.67
C ARG A 43 16.04 18.08 6.10
N ARG A 44 16.02 17.31 5.00
CA ARG A 44 17.23 16.82 4.31
C ARG A 44 17.75 17.77 3.22
N GLY A 45 17.22 18.99 3.13
CA GLY A 45 17.65 19.98 2.13
C GLY A 45 17.21 19.66 0.71
N GLY A 46 16.18 18.82 0.55
CA GLY A 46 15.58 18.51 -0.75
C GLY A 46 14.63 19.59 -1.25
N ALA A 47 13.99 19.34 -2.38
CA ALA A 47 12.98 20.24 -2.94
C ALA A 47 11.81 20.40 -1.95
N ILE A 48 11.30 21.64 -1.82
CA ILE A 48 10.13 21.92 -0.99
C ILE A 48 8.91 21.31 -1.68
N LEU A 49 8.39 20.22 -1.10
CA LEU A 49 7.13 19.63 -1.51
C LEU A 49 5.97 20.34 -0.83
N PRO A 50 4.83 20.54 -1.53
CA PRO A 50 3.63 21.06 -0.88
C PRO A 50 3.21 20.15 0.30
N PRO A 51 2.95 20.70 1.50
CA PRO A 51 2.80 19.90 2.74
C PRO A 51 1.39 19.33 2.93
N TYR A 52 0.75 18.85 1.87
CA TYR A 52 -0.61 18.28 1.94
C TYR A 52 -0.64 16.76 1.73
N GLU A 53 0.49 16.10 1.47
CA GLU A 53 0.52 14.67 1.15
C GLU A 53 -0.04 13.79 2.27
N THR A 54 0.23 14.15 3.52
CA THR A 54 -0.28 13.43 4.69
C THR A 54 -1.81 13.55 4.77
N HIS A 55 -2.35 14.77 4.56
CA HIS A 55 -3.80 15.00 4.55
C HIS A 55 -4.48 14.30 3.37
N ASP A 56 -3.88 14.33 2.17
CA ASP A 56 -4.42 13.64 0.99
C ASP A 56 -4.43 12.12 1.20
N THR A 57 -3.35 11.56 1.75
CA THR A 57 -3.24 10.13 2.04
C THR A 57 -4.28 9.69 3.07
N LEU A 58 -4.40 10.40 4.21
CA LEU A 58 -5.36 10.09 5.25
C LEU A 58 -6.81 10.36 4.80
N GLY A 59 -7.05 11.38 3.98
CA GLY A 59 -8.36 11.66 3.41
C GLY A 59 -8.86 10.52 2.53
N ARG A 60 -7.99 9.96 1.66
CA ARG A 60 -8.33 8.78 0.85
C ARG A 60 -8.57 7.54 1.72
N LEU A 61 -7.79 7.38 2.78
CA LEU A 61 -7.98 6.27 3.71
C LEU A 61 -9.32 6.41 4.44
N ALA A 62 -9.64 7.61 4.95
CA ALA A 62 -10.93 7.91 5.58
C ALA A 62 -12.10 7.59 4.65
N GLN A 63 -12.00 7.96 3.37
CA GLN A 63 -13.03 7.65 2.38
C GLN A 63 -13.20 6.14 2.19
N ASN A 64 -12.12 5.37 2.06
CA ASN A 64 -12.21 3.91 1.97
C ASN A 64 -12.86 3.30 3.23
N LEU A 65 -12.55 3.82 4.42
CA LEU A 65 -13.13 3.37 5.69
C LEU A 65 -14.63 3.72 5.82
N GLN A 66 -15.10 4.73 5.10
CA GLN A 66 -16.53 5.07 5.00
C GLN A 66 -17.26 4.20 3.96
N ASP A 67 -16.61 3.92 2.83
CA ASP A 67 -17.21 3.19 1.71
C ASP A 67 -17.34 1.67 1.98
N TYR A 68 -16.50 1.14 2.87
CA TYR A 68 -16.45 -0.30 3.18
C TYR A 68 -16.65 -0.55 4.68
N PRO A 69 -17.34 -1.66 5.06
CA PRO A 69 -17.55 -2.03 6.46
C PRO A 69 -16.28 -2.63 7.08
N VAL A 70 -15.24 -1.81 7.22
CA VAL A 70 -13.92 -2.23 7.68
C VAL A 70 -13.89 -2.41 9.19
N GLU A 71 -13.46 -3.61 9.64
CA GLU A 71 -13.20 -3.94 11.04
C GLU A 71 -11.69 -4.03 11.33
N THR A 72 -10.89 -4.44 10.35
CA THR A 72 -9.43 -4.57 10.49
C THR A 72 -8.72 -3.75 9.42
N VAL A 73 -7.71 -2.99 9.82
CA VAL A 73 -6.80 -2.28 8.90
C VAL A 73 -5.39 -2.84 9.05
N VAL A 74 -4.76 -3.18 7.93
CA VAL A 74 -3.35 -3.59 7.88
C VAL A 74 -2.58 -2.58 7.05
N CYS A 75 -1.60 -1.92 7.67
CA CYS A 75 -0.63 -1.05 7.00
C CYS A 75 0.66 -1.83 6.79
N LEU A 76 1.06 -2.06 5.53
CA LEU A 76 2.17 -2.96 5.15
C LEU A 76 3.56 -2.31 5.24
N GLY A 77 3.87 -1.63 6.33
CA GLY A 77 5.16 -0.99 6.54
C GLY A 77 5.33 0.33 5.77
N ASP A 78 6.42 1.00 6.04
CA ASP A 78 6.72 2.34 5.53
C ASP A 78 5.53 3.30 5.68
N SER A 79 4.84 3.18 6.84
CA SER A 79 3.70 4.03 7.18
C SER A 79 4.15 5.46 7.44
N PHE A 80 5.37 5.64 7.92
CA PHE A 80 6.02 6.93 8.13
C PHE A 80 7.26 7.04 7.22
N ASP A 81 7.56 8.25 6.72
CA ASP A 81 8.65 8.40 5.74
C ASP A 81 10.06 8.23 6.37
N ASP A 82 10.19 8.47 7.67
CA ASP A 82 11.23 7.95 8.57
C ASP A 82 10.76 8.08 10.04
N VAL A 83 11.54 7.53 10.98
CA VAL A 83 11.23 7.57 12.41
C VAL A 83 11.09 9.00 12.93
N ALA A 84 11.90 9.94 12.44
CA ALA A 84 11.83 11.35 12.87
C ALA A 84 10.56 12.02 12.34
N ALA A 85 10.18 11.77 11.08
CA ALA A 85 8.95 12.27 10.49
C ALA A 85 7.71 11.75 11.26
N GLY A 86 7.69 10.46 11.62
CA GLY A 86 6.62 9.89 12.43
C GLY A 86 6.49 10.55 13.80
N ARG A 87 7.61 10.82 14.47
CA ARG A 87 7.64 11.49 15.79
C ARG A 87 7.24 12.96 15.73
N SER A 88 7.53 13.64 14.62
CA SER A 88 7.24 15.07 14.42
C SER A 88 5.87 15.36 13.83
N LEU A 89 5.05 14.35 13.59
CA LEU A 89 3.69 14.56 13.09
C LEU A 89 2.91 15.50 14.02
N PRO A 90 2.20 16.52 13.47
CA PRO A 90 1.33 17.40 14.24
C PRO A 90 0.30 16.62 15.08
N SER A 91 -0.08 17.17 16.25
CA SER A 91 -1.10 16.55 17.11
C SER A 91 -2.41 16.31 16.37
N SER A 92 -2.85 17.26 15.53
CA SER A 92 -4.04 17.12 14.70
C SER A 92 -4.01 15.90 13.76
N ILE A 93 -2.84 15.55 13.23
CA ILE A 93 -2.66 14.34 12.40
C ILE A 93 -2.72 13.08 13.27
N ARG A 94 -2.06 13.09 14.45
CA ARG A 94 -2.13 11.97 15.40
C ARG A 94 -3.56 11.72 15.87
N ASP A 95 -4.29 12.77 16.21
CA ASP A 95 -5.69 12.70 16.61
C ASP A 95 -6.57 12.17 15.47
N TRP A 96 -6.31 12.56 14.22
CA TRP A 96 -7.01 12.02 13.07
C TRP A 96 -6.74 10.53 12.87
N VAL A 97 -5.49 10.08 12.96
CA VAL A 97 -5.15 8.65 12.90
C VAL A 97 -5.86 7.88 14.03
N ALA A 98 -5.86 8.40 15.26
CA ALA A 98 -6.58 7.79 16.37
C ALA A 98 -8.09 7.69 16.11
N GLN A 99 -8.70 8.70 15.49
CA GLN A 99 -10.11 8.65 15.06
C GLN A 99 -10.36 7.56 14.00
N LEU A 100 -9.45 7.40 13.01
CA LEU A 100 -9.57 6.35 11.99
C LEU A 100 -9.44 4.95 12.59
N GLN A 101 -8.70 4.81 13.68
CA GLN A 101 -8.54 3.55 14.42
C GLN A 101 -9.75 3.22 15.30
N ASN A 102 -10.59 4.20 15.64
CA ASN A 102 -11.71 3.99 16.55
C ASN A 102 -12.61 2.85 16.07
N GLN A 103 -12.91 1.89 16.97
CA GLN A 103 -13.71 0.69 16.73
C GLN A 103 -13.14 -0.24 15.63
N ARG A 104 -11.83 -0.19 15.35
CA ARG A 104 -11.16 -1.06 14.39
C ARG A 104 -9.91 -1.68 14.98
N GLU A 105 -9.65 -2.91 14.63
CA GLU A 105 -8.32 -3.50 14.81
C GLU A 105 -7.35 -2.82 13.82
N TRP A 106 -6.17 -2.42 14.32
CA TRP A 106 -5.20 -1.74 13.49
C TRP A 106 -3.83 -2.36 13.65
N VAL A 107 -3.27 -2.81 12.53
CA VAL A 107 -1.96 -3.46 12.48
C VAL A 107 -1.00 -2.64 11.65
N TRP A 108 0.07 -2.21 12.28
CA TRP A 108 1.23 -1.60 11.64
C TRP A 108 2.28 -2.69 11.41
N ILE A 109 2.53 -3.06 10.16
CA ILE A 109 3.67 -3.91 9.82
C ILE A 109 4.92 -3.03 9.77
N GLN A 110 6.02 -3.52 10.34
CA GLN A 110 7.30 -2.81 10.32
C GLN A 110 7.83 -2.68 8.90
N GLY A 111 8.25 -1.48 8.53
CA GLY A 111 8.91 -1.17 7.27
C GLY A 111 10.41 -0.91 7.44
N ASN A 112 11.11 -0.69 6.35
CA ASN A 112 12.52 -0.31 6.41
C ASN A 112 12.73 1.18 6.73
N HIS A 113 11.72 2.03 6.53
CA HIS A 113 11.70 3.43 6.92
C HIS A 113 11.25 3.62 8.38
N ASP A 114 10.41 2.73 8.88
CA ASP A 114 9.81 2.76 10.22
C ASP A 114 9.95 1.39 10.94
N PRO A 115 11.19 0.91 11.17
CA PRO A 115 11.43 -0.43 11.73
C PRO A 115 11.09 -0.55 13.21
N VAL A 116 10.72 0.54 13.86
CA VAL A 116 10.39 0.58 15.28
C VAL A 116 8.94 1.00 15.50
N PRO A 117 8.28 0.49 16.56
CA PRO A 117 6.93 0.94 16.89
C PRO A 117 6.88 2.45 17.08
N MET A 118 5.81 3.06 16.52
CA MET A 118 5.43 4.44 16.79
C MET A 118 4.31 4.43 17.83
N ASP A 119 4.30 5.45 18.68
CA ASP A 119 3.21 5.63 19.65
C ASP A 119 1.98 6.25 18.95
N MET A 120 1.36 5.41 18.11
CA MET A 120 0.20 5.79 17.26
C MET A 120 -1.00 4.87 17.49
N GLY A 121 -1.02 4.10 18.58
CA GLY A 121 -2.05 3.07 18.80
C GLY A 121 -1.93 1.88 17.85
N GLY A 122 -2.81 0.89 18.02
CA GLY A 122 -2.77 -0.35 17.24
C GLY A 122 -1.65 -1.31 17.64
N MET A 123 -1.48 -2.38 16.88
CA MET A 123 -0.43 -3.39 17.07
C MET A 123 0.70 -3.16 16.04
N CYS A 124 1.95 -3.22 16.48
CA CYS A 124 3.11 -3.18 15.58
C CYS A 124 3.75 -4.56 15.50
N LEU A 125 3.82 -5.13 14.30
CA LEU A 125 4.28 -6.49 14.05
C LEU A 125 5.26 -6.53 12.87
N PRO A 126 6.21 -7.49 12.82
CA PRO A 126 7.04 -7.68 11.64
C PRO A 126 6.25 -8.23 10.45
N GLU A 127 5.27 -9.07 10.71
CA GLU A 127 4.30 -9.63 9.75
C GLU A 127 3.07 -10.13 10.50
N VAL A 128 1.96 -10.37 9.79
CA VAL A 128 0.77 -10.99 10.34
C VAL A 128 0.17 -11.99 9.36
N SER A 129 -0.24 -13.16 9.85
CA SER A 129 -1.00 -14.14 9.07
C SER A 129 -2.46 -14.12 9.47
N ILE A 130 -3.35 -13.94 8.50
CA ILE A 130 -4.79 -13.96 8.67
C ILE A 130 -5.37 -15.04 7.77
N GLY A 131 -5.86 -16.13 8.36
CA GLY A 131 -6.18 -17.34 7.62
C GLY A 131 -4.95 -17.87 6.87
N PRO A 132 -5.05 -18.16 5.55
CA PRO A 132 -3.92 -18.65 4.77
C PRO A 132 -2.99 -17.54 4.26
N ILE A 133 -3.34 -16.26 4.44
CA ILE A 133 -2.63 -15.13 3.82
C ILE A 133 -1.67 -14.49 4.81
N THR A 134 -0.41 -14.30 4.40
CA THR A 134 0.60 -13.57 5.16
C THR A 134 0.78 -12.16 4.60
N PHE A 135 0.67 -11.17 5.48
CA PHE A 135 0.88 -9.76 5.21
C PHE A 135 2.23 -9.33 5.76
N ARG A 136 3.10 -8.78 4.93
CA ARG A 136 4.44 -8.32 5.30
C ARG A 136 4.89 -7.14 4.43
N HIS A 137 5.92 -6.42 4.87
CA HIS A 137 6.41 -5.29 4.10
C HIS A 137 7.13 -5.72 2.82
N ILE A 138 8.12 -6.58 2.93
CA ILE A 138 8.96 -7.01 1.80
C ILE A 138 8.62 -8.44 1.39
N ALA A 139 8.39 -8.67 0.10
CA ALA A 139 8.11 -9.99 -0.45
C ALA A 139 9.27 -10.97 -0.22
N VAL A 140 8.94 -12.21 0.14
CA VAL A 140 9.92 -13.27 0.34
C VAL A 140 9.94 -14.19 -0.89
N ALA A 141 11.13 -14.42 -1.45
CA ALA A 141 11.28 -15.31 -2.59
C ALA A 141 10.80 -16.74 -2.25
N GLY A 142 9.99 -17.32 -3.13
CA GLY A 142 9.41 -18.66 -2.93
C GLY A 142 8.22 -18.71 -1.97
N ALA A 143 7.85 -17.63 -1.28
CA ALA A 143 6.63 -17.60 -0.47
C ALA A 143 5.38 -17.69 -1.34
N SER A 144 4.30 -18.20 -0.74
CA SER A 144 2.97 -18.28 -1.35
C SER A 144 1.93 -17.70 -0.40
N ALA A 145 0.76 -17.36 -0.92
CA ALA A 145 -0.32 -16.72 -0.16
C ALA A 145 0.15 -15.45 0.57
N GLU A 146 0.88 -14.58 -0.16
CA GLU A 146 1.55 -13.41 0.39
C GLU A 146 0.97 -12.10 -0.18
N VAL A 147 0.79 -11.11 0.71
CA VAL A 147 0.51 -9.71 0.34
C VAL A 147 1.65 -8.86 0.87
N SER A 148 2.30 -8.09 0.00
CA SER A 148 3.46 -7.26 0.36
C SER A 148 3.43 -5.88 -0.30
N GLY A 149 4.28 -4.96 0.20
CA GLY A 149 4.47 -3.60 -0.31
C GLY A 149 5.89 -3.34 -0.80
N HIS A 150 6.52 -2.24 -0.32
CA HIS A 150 7.91 -1.86 -0.46
C HIS A 150 8.34 -1.42 -1.87
N TYR A 151 7.99 -2.13 -2.91
CA TYR A 151 8.50 -1.91 -4.27
C TYR A 151 7.76 -0.79 -5.00
N HIS A 152 6.61 -0.37 -4.53
CA HIS A 152 5.74 0.65 -5.14
C HIS A 152 5.53 0.41 -6.64
N PRO A 153 5.07 -0.75 -7.08
CA PRO A 153 5.05 -1.08 -8.50
C PRO A 153 4.21 -0.10 -9.32
N LYS A 154 4.73 0.21 -10.51
CA LYS A 154 4.05 1.00 -11.55
C LYS A 154 4.02 0.20 -12.83
N ALA A 155 2.86 0.16 -13.47
CA ALA A 155 2.70 -0.44 -14.80
C ALA A 155 2.33 0.63 -15.82
N SER A 156 2.71 0.39 -17.07
CA SER A 156 2.44 1.29 -18.18
C SER A 156 1.59 0.60 -19.22
N LEU A 157 0.57 1.31 -19.68
CA LEU A 157 -0.30 0.88 -20.77
C LEU A 157 -0.16 1.85 -21.95
N ARG A 158 0.06 1.31 -23.15
CA ARG A 158 0.09 2.08 -24.37
C ARG A 158 -1.32 2.18 -24.96
N LEU A 159 -1.80 3.41 -25.11
CA LEU A 159 -3.10 3.74 -25.71
C LEU A 159 -2.83 4.54 -27.00
N GLY A 160 -2.74 3.86 -28.12
CA GLY A 160 -2.38 4.47 -29.41
C GLY A 160 -0.96 5.09 -29.35
N LYS A 161 -0.88 6.43 -29.47
CA LYS A 161 0.40 7.19 -29.41
C LYS A 161 0.80 7.60 -27.99
N HIS A 162 -0.07 7.41 -27.00
CA HIS A 162 0.16 7.82 -25.61
C HIS A 162 0.53 6.62 -24.74
N THR A 163 1.40 6.85 -23.76
CA THR A 163 1.70 5.87 -22.72
C THR A 163 1.23 6.43 -21.39
N VAL A 164 0.35 5.70 -20.73
CA VAL A 164 -0.13 6.02 -19.37
C VAL A 164 0.60 5.11 -18.39
N SER A 165 1.23 5.69 -17.37
CA SER A 165 1.84 4.96 -16.27
C SER A 165 1.06 5.24 -14.99
N ARG A 166 0.73 4.17 -14.24
CA ARG A 166 -0.02 4.26 -12.99
C ARG A 166 0.61 3.36 -11.93
N PRO A 167 0.46 3.67 -10.63
CA PRO A 167 0.65 2.69 -9.59
C PRO A 167 -0.21 1.47 -9.89
N ALA A 168 0.29 0.27 -9.61
CA ALA A 168 -0.40 -0.95 -9.98
C ALA A 168 -0.16 -2.05 -8.95
N PHE A 169 -1.19 -2.85 -8.66
CA PHE A 169 -1.01 -4.12 -8.00
C PHE A 169 -0.37 -5.09 -8.98
N LEU A 170 0.64 -5.84 -8.54
CA LEU A 170 1.15 -6.99 -9.30
C LEU A 170 0.61 -8.24 -8.64
N ILE A 171 0.01 -9.11 -9.43
CA ILE A 171 -0.74 -10.26 -8.92
C ILE A 171 -0.38 -11.49 -9.73
N ASP A 172 -0.09 -12.57 -9.04
CA ASP A 172 -0.09 -13.93 -9.60
C ASP A 172 -0.84 -14.88 -8.64
N GLY A 173 -0.87 -16.19 -8.94
CA GLY A 173 -1.59 -17.15 -8.10
C GLY A 173 -1.02 -17.32 -6.68
N ASN A 174 0.17 -16.79 -6.39
CA ASN A 174 0.87 -16.97 -5.11
C ASN A 174 0.98 -15.69 -4.29
N ARG A 175 0.99 -14.52 -4.92
CA ARG A 175 1.24 -13.25 -4.22
C ARG A 175 0.58 -12.04 -4.85
N VAL A 176 0.49 -11.01 -4.02
CA VAL A 176 0.17 -9.64 -4.40
C VAL A 176 1.30 -8.74 -3.93
N ILE A 177 1.85 -7.91 -4.84
CA ILE A 177 2.69 -6.77 -4.47
C ILE A 177 1.84 -5.51 -4.66
N MET A 178 1.60 -4.79 -3.57
CA MET A 178 0.73 -3.62 -3.54
C MET A 178 1.45 -2.37 -4.07
N PRO A 179 0.73 -1.46 -4.72
CA PRO A 179 1.24 -0.12 -4.98
C PRO A 179 1.40 0.67 -3.67
N ALA A 180 2.29 1.66 -3.66
CA ALA A 180 2.29 2.63 -2.58
C ALA A 180 0.97 3.39 -2.53
N TYR A 181 0.42 3.52 -1.34
CA TYR A 181 -0.81 4.27 -1.09
C TYR A 181 -0.53 5.76 -0.83
N GLY A 182 0.64 6.10 -0.31
CA GLY A 182 1.04 7.46 0.02
C GLY A 182 1.17 8.38 -1.17
N THR A 183 0.85 9.63 -0.96
CA THR A 183 1.04 10.72 -1.95
C THR A 183 2.52 11.07 -2.07
N TYR A 184 2.99 11.46 -3.27
CA TYR A 184 4.40 11.72 -3.63
C TYR A 184 5.32 10.50 -3.59
N THR A 185 4.78 9.28 -3.59
CA THR A 185 5.62 8.08 -3.63
C THR A 185 6.16 7.82 -5.05
N GLY A 186 7.45 7.49 -5.11
CA GLY A 186 8.10 6.97 -6.30
C GLY A 186 7.58 5.58 -6.67
N GLY A 187 8.42 4.76 -7.28
CA GLY A 187 8.12 3.35 -7.50
C GLY A 187 8.88 2.74 -8.66
N LEU A 188 8.98 1.41 -8.62
CA LEU A 188 9.64 0.62 -9.65
C LEU A 188 8.70 0.34 -10.81
N ARG A 189 9.23 0.32 -12.01
CA ARG A 189 8.47 -0.20 -13.16
C ARG A 189 8.27 -1.71 -13.00
N SER A 190 7.11 -2.24 -13.37
CA SER A 190 6.83 -3.68 -13.33
C SER A 190 7.87 -4.51 -14.10
N SER A 191 8.48 -3.91 -15.14
CA SER A 191 9.57 -4.50 -15.92
C SER A 191 10.94 -4.47 -15.21
N SER A 192 11.04 -4.00 -13.96
CA SER A 192 12.32 -4.05 -13.23
C SER A 192 12.72 -5.51 -12.90
N PRO A 193 14.02 -5.87 -12.95
CA PRO A 193 14.47 -7.24 -12.73
C PRO A 193 14.02 -7.82 -11.39
N VAL A 194 14.00 -7.01 -10.33
CA VAL A 194 13.57 -7.47 -9.00
C VAL A 194 12.08 -7.87 -8.99
N LEU A 195 11.20 -7.11 -9.61
CA LEU A 195 9.78 -7.46 -9.70
C LEU A 195 9.55 -8.65 -10.63
N GLN A 196 10.31 -8.74 -11.73
CA GLN A 196 10.23 -9.90 -12.62
C GLN A 196 10.66 -11.19 -11.93
N SER A 197 11.67 -11.14 -11.03
CA SER A 197 12.14 -12.31 -10.30
C SER A 197 11.18 -12.77 -9.20
N LEU A 198 10.35 -11.86 -8.68
CA LEU A 198 9.36 -12.15 -7.64
C LEU A 198 8.06 -12.69 -8.20
N MET A 199 7.68 -12.28 -9.43
CA MET A 199 6.38 -12.58 -10.03
C MET A 199 6.50 -13.68 -11.10
N LYS A 200 5.48 -14.55 -11.17
CA LYS A 200 5.38 -15.58 -12.21
C LYS A 200 5.23 -14.98 -13.61
N ALA A 201 5.48 -15.80 -14.62
CA ALA A 201 5.40 -15.39 -16.02
C ALA A 201 3.99 -14.95 -16.45
N ASP A 202 2.97 -15.51 -15.84
CA ASP A 202 1.53 -15.23 -16.07
C ASP A 202 0.97 -14.13 -15.19
N ALA A 203 1.82 -13.41 -14.44
CA ALA A 203 1.38 -12.33 -13.57
C ALA A 203 0.63 -11.22 -14.33
N CYS A 204 -0.33 -10.62 -13.64
CA CYS A 204 -1.08 -9.47 -14.10
C CYS A 204 -0.70 -8.21 -13.33
N ALA A 205 -0.83 -7.05 -13.96
CA ALA A 205 -0.78 -5.74 -13.32
C ALA A 205 -2.18 -5.12 -13.35
N ILE A 206 -2.72 -4.73 -12.17
CA ILE A 206 -3.97 -3.97 -12.09
C ILE A 206 -3.62 -2.52 -11.84
N LEU A 207 -3.83 -1.68 -12.84
CA LEU A 207 -3.57 -0.24 -12.77
C LEU A 207 -4.61 0.41 -11.87
N THR A 208 -4.16 1.27 -10.96
CA THR A 208 -5.03 2.07 -10.08
C THR A 208 -5.65 3.25 -10.81
N GLY A 209 -6.65 3.87 -10.19
CA GLY A 209 -7.34 5.06 -10.69
C GLY A 209 -8.85 4.86 -10.77
N PHE A 210 -9.55 5.74 -11.46
CA PHE A 210 -11.01 5.74 -11.52
C PHE A 210 -11.57 4.39 -12.03
N CYS A 211 -10.93 3.76 -13.02
CA CYS A 211 -11.32 2.46 -13.54
C CYS A 211 -10.12 1.48 -13.45
N PRO A 212 -9.99 0.72 -12.35
CA PRO A 212 -8.93 -0.28 -12.24
C PRO A 212 -8.96 -1.26 -13.41
N THR A 213 -7.83 -1.40 -14.08
CA THR A 213 -7.73 -2.19 -15.32
C THR A 213 -6.62 -3.20 -15.21
N ALA A 214 -6.95 -4.48 -15.41
CA ALA A 214 -5.97 -5.54 -15.45
C ALA A 214 -5.34 -5.65 -16.84
N ILE A 215 -4.02 -5.79 -16.87
CA ILE A 215 -3.24 -6.08 -18.08
C ILE A 215 -2.24 -7.19 -17.75
N PRO A 216 -1.73 -7.95 -18.73
CA PRO A 216 -0.54 -8.77 -18.50
C PRO A 216 0.59 -7.89 -17.92
N MET A 217 1.29 -8.41 -16.91
CA MET A 217 2.36 -7.63 -16.28
C MET A 217 3.43 -7.27 -17.33
N PRO A 218 3.70 -5.98 -17.59
CA PRO A 218 4.79 -5.57 -18.49
C PRO A 218 6.15 -6.04 -17.97
N ARG A 219 6.93 -6.66 -18.86
CA ARG A 219 8.24 -7.26 -18.58
C ARG A 219 9.35 -6.60 -19.42
#